data_0545d390a6ec98a95189ab9565cbf69b
#
_entry.id   0545d390a6ec98a95189ab9565cbf69b
#
_cell.length_a   1.000
_cell.length_b   1.000
_cell.length_c   1.000
_cell.angle_alpha   90.00
_cell.angle_beta   90.00
_cell.angle_gamma   90.00
#
_symmetry.space_group_name_H-M   'P 1'
#
loop_
_entity.id
_entity.type
_entity.pdbx_description
1 polymer ?
#
loop_
_entity_poly.entity_id
_entity_poly.type
_entity_poly.pdbx_seq_one_letter_code
_entity_poly.pdbx_strand_id
1 'polypeptide(L)'
;MTARNRIRSLLCKACSTAVLVALVSGQASLVQAGPREQAKRIHDRVAGVPPSEVVLDDMASDIESGRAIDAAFTAMQDSAFYDVTLKNFAAPWTNEAMSKFVPLNDYIATVIGLVRDGEDFRKVLYDDVLYIGNASLNLPNYSTSNNNHYESLENSGASLKDNLEREIQRSL
;
A
#
# COMPACT_ATOMS: atom_id res chain seq x y z
N MET A 1 5.63 -20.24 70.18
CA MET A 1 6.09 -19.73 68.90
C MET A 1 6.49 -18.27 69.07
N THR A 2 7.78 -17.97 69.05
CA THR A 2 8.33 -16.68 69.45
C THR A 2 8.15 -15.64 68.38
N ALA A 3 7.92 -14.38 68.75
CA ALA A 3 7.72 -13.22 67.88
C ALA A 3 8.76 -13.13 66.73
N ARG A 4 9.97 -13.59 67.01
CA ARG A 4 11.10 -13.65 66.06
C ARG A 4 10.86 -14.53 64.81
N ASN A 5 10.05 -15.61 64.94
CA ASN A 5 9.69 -16.49 63.82
C ASN A 5 8.60 -15.87 62.92
N ARG A 6 7.69 -15.06 63.48
CA ARG A 6 6.67 -14.32 62.70
C ARG A 6 7.28 -13.22 61.86
N ILE A 7 8.28 -12.48 62.36
CA ILE A 7 8.98 -11.41 61.63
C ILE A 7 9.77 -12.00 60.46
N ARG A 8 10.45 -13.14 60.62
CA ARG A 8 11.18 -13.81 59.53
C ARG A 8 10.25 -14.28 58.40
N SER A 9 9.08 -14.80 58.75
CA SER A 9 8.11 -15.27 57.73
C SER A 9 7.44 -14.11 56.96
N LEU A 10 7.24 -12.96 57.60
CA LEU A 10 6.72 -11.75 56.97
C LEU A 10 7.76 -11.11 56.05
N LEU A 11 9.00 -11.03 56.45
CA LEU A 11 10.11 -10.51 55.62
C LEU A 11 10.34 -11.41 54.38
N CYS A 12 10.26 -12.72 54.52
CA CYS A 12 10.42 -13.64 53.40
C CYS A 12 9.29 -13.53 52.37
N LYS A 13 8.03 -13.37 52.84
CA LYS A 13 6.87 -13.16 51.96
C LYS A 13 6.91 -11.80 51.26
N ALA A 14 7.35 -10.74 51.95
CA ALA A 14 7.49 -9.42 51.36
C ALA A 14 8.60 -9.36 50.28
N CYS A 15 9.73 -10.05 50.52
CA CYS A 15 10.78 -10.18 49.51
C CYS A 15 10.33 -10.97 48.28
N SER A 16 9.60 -12.09 48.46
CA SER A 16 9.10 -12.90 47.34
C SER A 16 8.08 -12.13 46.44
N THR A 17 7.18 -11.35 47.05
CA THR A 17 6.22 -10.55 46.29
C THR A 17 6.89 -9.37 45.57
N ALA A 18 7.89 -8.72 46.15
CA ALA A 18 8.64 -7.64 45.50
C ALA A 18 9.44 -8.13 44.27
N VAL A 19 10.04 -9.32 44.35
CA VAL A 19 10.76 -9.92 43.22
C VAL A 19 9.81 -10.33 42.11
N LEU A 20 8.62 -10.84 42.43
CA LEU A 20 7.63 -11.23 41.42
C LEU A 20 7.06 -10.01 40.66
N VAL A 21 6.80 -8.91 41.39
CA VAL A 21 6.32 -7.65 40.75
C VAL A 21 7.42 -7.04 39.87
N ALA A 22 8.68 -7.09 40.27
CA ALA A 22 9.80 -6.59 39.44
C ALA A 22 10.02 -7.42 38.16
N LEU A 23 9.76 -8.73 38.18
CA LEU A 23 9.86 -9.59 37.01
C LEU A 23 8.70 -9.39 36.02
N VAL A 24 7.51 -9.02 36.47
CA VAL A 24 6.37 -8.75 35.59
C VAL A 24 6.45 -7.36 34.95
N SER A 25 7.01 -6.37 35.63
CA SER A 25 7.21 -5.02 35.09
C SER A 25 8.36 -4.90 34.09
N GLY A 26 9.26 -5.88 34.03
CA GLY A 26 10.40 -5.87 33.09
C GLY A 26 10.10 -6.39 31.67
N GLN A 27 8.89 -6.88 31.38
CA GLN A 27 8.59 -7.60 30.13
C GLN A 27 7.76 -6.83 29.11
N ALA A 28 7.42 -5.57 29.34
CA ALA A 28 6.57 -4.81 28.42
C ALA A 28 7.34 -3.75 27.63
N SER A 29 8.56 -3.99 27.24
CA SER A 29 9.14 -3.31 26.09
C SER A 29 8.54 -3.98 24.86
N LEU A 30 7.34 -3.56 24.43
CA LEU A 30 6.89 -3.78 23.06
C LEU A 30 8.01 -3.24 22.18
N VAL A 31 8.76 -4.14 21.55
CA VAL A 31 9.71 -3.75 20.51
C VAL A 31 8.87 -3.18 19.37
N GLN A 32 8.58 -1.91 19.47
CA GLN A 32 7.93 -1.18 18.38
C GLN A 32 8.97 -1.05 17.27
N ALA A 33 8.60 -1.45 16.07
CA ALA A 33 9.46 -1.24 14.92
C ALA A 33 9.82 0.25 14.82
N GLY A 34 11.07 0.57 14.58
CA GLY A 34 11.54 1.94 14.41
C GLY A 34 10.85 2.61 13.22
N PRO A 35 10.92 3.95 13.12
CA PRO A 35 10.28 4.69 12.03
C PRO A 35 10.73 4.20 10.64
N ARG A 36 12.00 3.84 10.50
CA ARG A 36 12.56 3.33 9.24
C ARG A 36 11.97 1.97 8.85
N GLU A 37 11.79 1.05 9.80
CA GLU A 37 11.15 -0.24 9.54
C GLU A 37 9.65 -0.09 9.26
N GLN A 38 9.01 0.89 9.89
CA GLN A 38 7.61 1.23 9.60
C GLN A 38 7.48 1.81 8.19
N ALA A 39 8.34 2.76 7.80
CA ALA A 39 8.42 3.34 6.47
C ALA A 39 8.59 2.26 5.39
N LYS A 40 9.56 1.38 5.58
CA LYS A 40 9.78 0.25 4.66
C LYS A 40 8.54 -0.62 4.51
N ARG A 41 7.87 -0.99 5.61
CA ARG A 41 6.65 -1.81 5.56
C ARG A 41 5.49 -1.10 4.86
N ILE A 42 5.36 0.22 5.05
CA ILE A 42 4.35 1.02 4.34
C ILE A 42 4.62 0.96 2.84
N HIS A 43 5.85 1.25 2.42
CA HIS A 43 6.22 1.27 1.00
C HIS A 43 6.08 -0.11 0.36
N ASP A 44 6.62 -1.16 0.97
CA ASP A 44 6.51 -2.54 0.49
C ASP A 44 5.04 -2.98 0.29
N ARG A 45 4.11 -2.48 1.11
CA ARG A 45 2.68 -2.82 1.02
C ARG A 45 1.90 -1.95 0.05
N VAL A 46 2.25 -0.68 -0.04
CA VAL A 46 1.57 0.30 -0.90
C VAL A 46 2.07 0.20 -2.33
N ALA A 47 3.37 0.33 -2.55
CA ALA A 47 3.96 0.27 -3.88
C ALA A 47 4.22 -1.17 -4.37
N GLY A 48 4.35 -2.15 -3.46
CA GLY A 48 4.65 -3.53 -3.81
C GLY A 48 6.13 -3.79 -4.14
N VAL A 49 6.98 -2.78 -3.97
CA VAL A 49 8.42 -2.81 -4.20
C VAL A 49 9.16 -2.14 -3.04
N PRO A 50 10.43 -2.45 -2.81
CA PRO A 50 11.24 -1.74 -1.80
C PRO A 50 11.46 -0.27 -2.16
N PRO A 51 11.46 0.66 -1.17
CA PRO A 51 11.80 2.05 -1.42
C PRO A 51 13.29 2.22 -1.72
N SER A 52 13.64 3.30 -2.42
CA SER A 52 15.03 3.78 -2.44
C SER A 52 15.44 4.31 -1.07
N GLU A 53 16.75 4.40 -0.79
CA GLU A 53 17.26 4.91 0.49
C GLU A 53 16.76 6.33 0.79
N VAL A 54 16.72 7.21 -0.22
CA VAL A 54 16.21 8.58 -0.06
C VAL A 54 14.73 8.60 0.33
N VAL A 55 13.89 7.86 -0.39
CA VAL A 55 12.46 7.75 -0.10
C VAL A 55 12.23 7.15 1.29
N LEU A 56 13.03 6.15 1.65
CA LEU A 56 12.93 5.50 2.96
C LEU A 56 13.26 6.46 4.10
N ASP A 57 14.28 7.31 3.95
CA ASP A 57 14.67 8.30 4.94
C ASP A 57 13.62 9.42 5.08
N ASP A 58 13.07 9.91 3.96
CA ASP A 58 12.00 10.90 3.94
C ASP A 58 10.73 10.36 4.64
N MET A 59 10.30 9.17 4.30
CA MET A 59 9.16 8.50 4.94
C MET A 59 9.39 8.25 6.44
N ALA A 60 10.61 7.87 6.83
CA ALA A 60 10.96 7.67 8.25
C ALA A 60 10.84 8.98 9.03
N SER A 61 11.32 10.10 8.47
CA SER A 61 11.18 11.44 9.05
C SER A 61 9.71 11.85 9.23
N ASP A 62 8.86 11.55 8.26
CA ASP A 62 7.42 11.79 8.37
C ASP A 62 6.80 10.99 9.53
N ILE A 63 7.15 9.72 9.65
CA ILE A 63 6.66 8.85 10.72
C ILE A 63 7.13 9.34 12.09
N GLU A 64 8.40 9.73 12.23
CA GLU A 64 8.95 10.32 13.46
C GLU A 64 8.21 11.59 13.88
N SER A 65 7.74 12.35 12.89
CA SER A 65 6.94 13.57 13.10
C SER A 65 5.45 13.29 13.29
N GLY A 66 5.02 12.03 13.40
CA GLY A 66 3.61 11.64 13.55
C GLY A 66 2.78 11.72 12.26
N ARG A 67 3.40 11.87 11.09
CA ARG A 67 2.78 12.01 9.78
C ARG A 67 2.81 10.70 8.97
N ALA A 68 2.41 9.59 9.55
CA ALA A 68 2.43 8.28 8.87
C ALA A 68 1.53 8.23 7.61
N ILE A 69 0.50 9.08 7.54
CA ILE A 69 -0.35 9.21 6.34
C ILE A 69 0.44 9.84 5.19
N ASP A 70 1.25 10.86 5.47
CA ASP A 70 2.07 11.51 4.44
C ASP A 70 3.12 10.53 3.90
N ALA A 71 3.73 9.71 4.76
CA ALA A 71 4.60 8.62 4.34
C ALA A 71 3.89 7.63 3.40
N ALA A 72 2.60 7.30 3.63
CA ALA A 72 1.84 6.45 2.72
C ALA A 72 1.58 7.13 1.37
N PHE A 73 1.28 8.44 1.35
CA PHE A 73 1.16 9.21 0.10
C PHE A 73 2.49 9.28 -0.66
N THR A 74 3.63 9.38 0.05
CA THR A 74 4.96 9.30 -0.57
C THR A 74 5.17 7.95 -1.26
N ALA A 75 4.79 6.84 -0.62
CA ALA A 75 4.85 5.51 -1.24
C ALA A 75 3.95 5.38 -2.48
N MET A 76 2.80 6.04 -2.53
CA MET A 76 1.91 6.07 -3.71
C MET A 76 2.50 6.86 -4.89
N GLN A 77 3.58 7.63 -4.69
CA GLN A 77 4.26 8.30 -5.80
C GLN A 77 5.13 7.36 -6.63
N ASP A 78 5.47 6.19 -6.12
CA ASP A 78 6.17 5.16 -6.89
C ASP A 78 5.26 4.64 -8.01
N SER A 79 5.80 4.52 -9.25
CA SER A 79 5.04 4.03 -10.39
C SER A 79 4.52 2.61 -10.18
N ALA A 80 5.25 1.78 -9.42
CA ALA A 80 4.84 0.42 -9.10
C ALA A 80 3.51 0.34 -8.34
N PHE A 81 3.11 1.41 -7.61
CA PHE A 81 1.78 1.49 -7.02
C PHE A 81 0.68 1.39 -8.10
N TYR A 82 0.86 2.05 -9.24
CA TYR A 82 -0.08 2.05 -10.35
C TYR A 82 0.08 0.81 -11.24
N ASP A 83 1.33 0.49 -11.60
CA ASP A 83 1.67 -0.56 -12.57
C ASP A 83 1.50 -1.98 -12.00
N VAL A 84 1.60 -2.14 -10.67
CA VAL A 84 1.54 -3.45 -9.99
C VAL A 84 0.39 -3.51 -8.98
N THR A 85 0.39 -2.62 -7.98
CA THR A 85 -0.56 -2.74 -6.85
C THR A 85 -1.99 -2.50 -7.29
N LEU A 86 -2.29 -1.37 -7.95
CA LEU A 86 -3.63 -1.06 -8.43
C LEU A 86 -4.09 -2.00 -9.54
N LYS A 87 -3.19 -2.37 -10.46
CA LYS A 87 -3.50 -3.38 -11.47
C LYS A 87 -3.94 -4.69 -10.82
N ASN A 88 -3.16 -5.22 -9.88
CA ASN A 88 -3.49 -6.46 -9.19
C ASN A 88 -4.75 -6.36 -8.32
N PHE A 89 -5.07 -5.16 -7.82
CA PHE A 89 -6.31 -4.90 -7.09
C PHE A 89 -7.54 -4.93 -8.00
N ALA A 90 -7.47 -4.29 -9.17
CA ALA A 90 -8.61 -4.18 -10.09
C ALA A 90 -8.80 -5.44 -10.97
N ALA A 91 -7.73 -6.15 -11.31
CA ALA A 91 -7.76 -7.28 -12.22
C ALA A 91 -8.77 -8.39 -11.84
N PRO A 92 -8.93 -8.82 -10.58
CA PRO A 92 -9.91 -9.84 -10.21
C PRO A 92 -11.36 -9.48 -10.54
N TRP A 93 -11.68 -8.21 -10.66
CA TRP A 93 -13.04 -7.73 -10.91
C TRP A 93 -13.42 -7.83 -12.40
N THR A 94 -12.47 -8.16 -13.26
CA THR A 94 -12.65 -8.21 -14.72
C THR A 94 -12.79 -9.62 -15.28
N ASN A 95 -12.78 -10.65 -14.40
CA ASN A 95 -12.87 -12.04 -14.85
C ASN A 95 -13.54 -12.95 -13.81
N GLU A 96 -14.23 -14.00 -14.29
CA GLU A 96 -14.96 -14.94 -13.44
C GLU A 96 -14.08 -15.70 -12.47
N ALA A 97 -12.83 -15.98 -12.85
CA ALA A 97 -11.86 -16.70 -12.01
C ALA A 97 -11.30 -15.82 -10.88
N MET A 98 -11.67 -14.55 -10.81
CA MET A 98 -11.12 -13.56 -9.88
C MET A 98 -9.57 -13.57 -9.85
N SER A 99 -8.97 -13.84 -11.00
CA SER A 99 -7.52 -13.92 -11.16
C SER A 99 -6.92 -12.53 -11.33
N LYS A 100 -5.76 -12.30 -10.70
CA LYS A 100 -4.93 -11.11 -10.96
C LYS A 100 -4.06 -11.24 -12.21
N PHE A 101 -3.99 -12.44 -12.78
CA PHE A 101 -3.16 -12.76 -13.96
C PHE A 101 -3.96 -12.60 -15.25
N VAL A 102 -4.50 -11.40 -15.46
CA VAL A 102 -5.18 -11.02 -16.69
C VAL A 102 -4.44 -9.85 -17.34
N PRO A 103 -4.51 -9.70 -18.66
CA PRO A 103 -3.97 -8.53 -19.34
C PRO A 103 -4.61 -7.23 -18.84
N LEU A 104 -3.87 -6.12 -18.97
CA LEU A 104 -4.45 -4.80 -18.80
C LEU A 104 -5.65 -4.64 -19.71
N ASN A 105 -6.71 -4.02 -19.22
CA ASN A 105 -7.94 -3.75 -19.98
C ASN A 105 -8.52 -2.38 -19.61
N ASP A 106 -9.60 -2.00 -20.27
CA ASP A 106 -10.27 -0.72 -20.11
C ASP A 106 -10.69 -0.43 -18.66
N TYR A 107 -11.29 -1.41 -17.99
CA TYR A 107 -11.71 -1.27 -16.59
C TYR A 107 -10.51 -1.02 -15.67
N ILE A 108 -9.46 -1.84 -15.78
CA ILE A 108 -8.26 -1.72 -14.95
C ILE A 108 -7.58 -0.36 -15.19
N ALA A 109 -7.38 0.03 -16.45
CA ALA A 109 -6.79 1.31 -16.81
C ALA A 109 -7.62 2.49 -16.27
N THR A 110 -8.96 2.39 -16.34
CA THR A 110 -9.86 3.43 -15.84
C THR A 110 -9.80 3.55 -14.32
N VAL A 111 -9.77 2.44 -13.58
CA VAL A 111 -9.58 2.47 -12.11
C VAL A 111 -8.24 3.13 -11.75
N ILE A 112 -7.16 2.76 -12.44
CA ILE A 112 -5.83 3.34 -12.21
C ILE A 112 -5.84 4.85 -12.49
N GLY A 113 -6.40 5.27 -13.61
CA GLY A 113 -6.45 6.67 -13.99
C GLY A 113 -7.28 7.52 -13.02
N LEU A 114 -8.46 7.05 -12.60
CA LEU A 114 -9.28 7.75 -11.60
C LEU A 114 -8.55 7.92 -10.26
N VAL A 115 -7.85 6.89 -9.79
CA VAL A 115 -7.06 6.96 -8.54
C VAL A 115 -5.89 7.93 -8.68
N ARG A 116 -5.16 7.89 -9.82
CA ARG A 116 -4.05 8.80 -10.11
C ARG A 116 -4.49 10.27 -10.08
N ASP A 117 -5.64 10.55 -10.67
CA ASP A 117 -6.16 11.91 -10.81
C ASP A 117 -6.91 12.39 -9.56
N GLY A 118 -6.97 11.57 -8.49
CA GLY A 118 -7.66 11.91 -7.24
C GLY A 118 -9.18 12.00 -7.39
N GLU A 119 -9.73 11.36 -8.42
CA GLU A 119 -11.16 11.33 -8.71
C GLU A 119 -11.88 10.28 -7.85
N ASP A 120 -13.19 10.48 -7.68
CA ASP A 120 -14.00 9.46 -7.03
C ASP A 120 -14.03 8.18 -7.88
N PHE A 121 -13.33 7.12 -7.43
CA PHE A 121 -13.21 5.88 -8.19
C PHE A 121 -14.56 5.20 -8.47
N ARG A 122 -15.64 5.53 -7.74
CA ARG A 122 -17.00 5.05 -8.01
C ARG A 122 -17.49 5.47 -9.38
N LYS A 123 -16.89 6.50 -9.98
CA LYS A 123 -17.16 6.93 -11.35
C LYS A 123 -17.00 5.81 -12.38
N VAL A 124 -16.14 4.81 -12.11
CA VAL A 124 -16.01 3.64 -12.98
C VAL A 124 -17.33 2.87 -13.15
N LEU A 125 -18.29 3.03 -12.26
CA LEU A 125 -19.58 2.33 -12.27
C LEU A 125 -20.69 3.08 -13.00
N TYR A 126 -20.59 4.39 -13.18
CA TYR A 126 -21.72 5.18 -13.66
C TYR A 126 -21.35 6.34 -14.61
N ASP A 127 -20.07 6.75 -14.64
CA ASP A 127 -19.66 7.89 -15.46
C ASP A 127 -19.21 7.43 -16.85
N ASP A 128 -19.31 8.33 -17.82
CA ASP A 128 -18.84 8.14 -19.18
C ASP A 128 -17.34 8.48 -19.26
N VAL A 129 -16.54 7.68 -18.61
CA VAL A 129 -15.09 7.89 -18.46
C VAL A 129 -14.31 6.65 -18.87
N LEU A 130 -13.26 6.86 -19.60
CA LEU A 130 -12.29 5.84 -19.98
C LEU A 130 -10.87 6.41 -19.86
N TYR A 131 -9.90 5.56 -19.59
CA TYR A 131 -8.49 5.91 -19.63
C TYR A 131 -7.80 5.03 -20.68
N ILE A 132 -7.10 5.67 -21.61
CA ILE A 132 -6.35 5.03 -22.70
C ILE A 132 -4.87 5.40 -22.59
N GLY A 133 -4.03 4.66 -23.30
CA GLY A 133 -2.60 4.97 -23.39
C GLY A 133 -2.36 6.23 -24.22
N ASN A 134 -1.38 7.02 -23.80
CA ASN A 134 -0.98 8.27 -24.45
C ASN A 134 -0.63 8.04 -25.94
N ALA A 135 -1.06 8.96 -26.80
CA ALA A 135 -0.84 8.91 -28.24
C ALA A 135 0.66 8.86 -28.63
N SER A 136 1.56 9.39 -27.80
CA SER A 136 3.02 9.34 -28.06
C SER A 136 3.60 7.93 -28.08
N LEU A 137 2.91 6.95 -27.49
CA LEU A 137 3.33 5.55 -27.46
C LEU A 137 3.06 4.79 -28.77
N ASN A 138 2.39 5.42 -29.75
CA ASN A 138 2.03 4.80 -31.03
C ASN A 138 1.32 3.45 -30.88
N LEU A 139 0.40 3.35 -29.92
CA LEU A 139 -0.40 2.15 -29.66
C LEU A 139 -1.47 1.95 -30.76
N PRO A 140 -1.97 0.71 -30.95
CA PRO A 140 -3.18 0.49 -31.73
C PRO A 140 -4.32 1.37 -31.20
N ASN A 141 -5.22 1.82 -32.06
CA ASN A 141 -6.40 2.56 -31.62
C ASN A 141 -7.23 1.73 -30.65
N TYR A 142 -7.85 2.40 -29.67
CA TYR A 142 -8.84 1.78 -28.80
C TYR A 142 -9.98 1.15 -29.63
N SER A 143 -10.49 0.03 -29.16
CA SER A 143 -11.60 -0.67 -29.80
C SER A 143 -12.45 -1.37 -28.74
N THR A 144 -13.78 -1.26 -28.86
CA THR A 144 -14.74 -2.01 -28.02
C THR A 144 -14.81 -3.50 -28.36
N SER A 145 -14.21 -3.93 -29.48
CA SER A 145 -14.27 -5.33 -29.94
C SER A 145 -13.04 -6.17 -29.64
N ASN A 146 -11.95 -5.57 -29.17
CA ASN A 146 -10.70 -6.26 -28.83
C ASN A 146 -9.89 -5.50 -27.79
N ASN A 147 -8.91 -6.16 -27.18
CA ASN A 147 -8.06 -5.60 -26.11
C ASN A 147 -6.66 -5.17 -26.62
N ASN A 148 -6.45 -5.09 -27.92
CA ASN A 148 -5.11 -4.88 -28.51
C ASN A 148 -4.43 -3.59 -28.01
N HIS A 149 -5.20 -2.51 -27.78
CA HIS A 149 -4.69 -1.25 -27.25
C HIS A 149 -4.02 -1.43 -25.89
N TYR A 150 -4.71 -2.06 -24.95
CA TYR A 150 -4.25 -2.24 -23.57
C TYR A 150 -3.16 -3.30 -23.45
N GLU A 151 -3.24 -4.38 -24.22
CA GLU A 151 -2.17 -5.38 -24.28
C GLU A 151 -0.87 -4.78 -24.85
N SER A 152 -0.98 -3.91 -25.86
CA SER A 152 0.16 -3.18 -26.38
C SER A 152 0.73 -2.17 -25.40
N LEU A 153 -0.12 -1.47 -24.64
CA LEU A 153 0.28 -0.56 -23.57
C LEU A 153 1.05 -1.33 -22.48
N GLU A 154 0.52 -2.45 -22.03
CA GLU A 154 1.19 -3.28 -21.04
C GLU A 154 2.53 -3.82 -21.55
N ASN A 155 2.57 -4.34 -22.76
CA ASN A 155 3.78 -4.88 -23.39
C ASN A 155 4.85 -3.82 -23.68
N SER A 156 4.46 -2.54 -23.78
CA SER A 156 5.41 -1.45 -23.94
C SER A 156 6.26 -1.20 -22.70
N GLY A 157 5.80 -1.65 -21.51
CA GLY A 157 6.44 -1.37 -20.23
C GLY A 157 6.36 0.11 -19.80
N ALA A 158 5.54 0.91 -20.49
CA ALA A 158 5.33 2.31 -20.11
C ALA A 158 4.59 2.42 -18.77
N SER A 159 5.04 3.35 -17.90
CA SER A 159 4.38 3.61 -16.62
C SER A 159 2.93 4.05 -16.81
N LEU A 160 1.99 3.34 -16.23
CA LEU A 160 0.56 3.70 -16.25
C LEU A 160 0.30 5.02 -15.51
N LYS A 161 1.14 5.34 -14.51
CA LYS A 161 1.07 6.63 -13.82
C LYS A 161 1.21 7.80 -14.79
N ASP A 162 2.15 7.72 -15.73
CA ASP A 162 2.55 8.84 -16.56
C ASP A 162 1.92 8.81 -17.96
N ASN A 163 1.41 7.64 -18.38
CA ASN A 163 1.02 7.41 -19.77
C ASN A 163 -0.47 7.08 -19.97
N LEU A 164 -1.30 7.25 -18.96
CA LEU A 164 -2.76 7.17 -19.14
C LEU A 164 -3.35 8.56 -19.40
N GLU A 165 -4.24 8.66 -20.38
CA GLU A 165 -5.01 9.85 -20.71
C GLU A 165 -6.50 9.59 -20.51
N ARG A 166 -7.21 10.59 -19.98
CA ARG A 166 -8.64 10.51 -19.76
C ARG A 166 -9.39 10.84 -21.03
N GLU A 167 -10.38 10.01 -21.36
CA GLU A 167 -11.26 10.16 -22.50
C GLU A 167 -12.74 10.01 -22.12
N ILE A 168 -13.63 10.39 -23.01
CA ILE A 168 -15.06 10.13 -22.91
C ILE A 168 -15.34 8.86 -23.71
N GLN A 169 -15.83 7.81 -23.07
CA GLN A 169 -15.98 6.49 -23.67
C GLN A 169 -16.83 6.50 -24.96
N ARG A 170 -17.92 7.24 -24.98
CA ARG A 170 -18.78 7.30 -26.18
C ARG A 170 -18.20 8.17 -27.31
N SER A 171 -17.05 8.80 -27.12
CA SER A 171 -16.35 9.60 -28.13
C SER A 171 -15.31 8.81 -28.92
N LEU A 172 -15.03 7.59 -28.50
CA LEU A 172 -14.07 6.66 -29.07
C LEU A 172 -14.82 5.55 -29.83
#